data_817c184bea5cbf7b53e42cd54d9e4e7d
#
_entry.id   817c184bea5cbf7b53e42cd54d9e4e7d
#
_cell.length_a   1.000
_cell.length_b   1.000
_cell.length_c   1.000
_cell.angle_alpha   90.00
_cell.angle_beta   90.00
_cell.angle_gamma   90.00
#
_symmetry.space_group_name_H-M   'P 1'
#
loop_
_entity.id
_entity.type
_entity.pdbx_description
1 polymer ?
#
loop_
_entity_poly.entity_id
_entity_poly.type
_entity_poly.pdbx_seq_one_letter_code
_entity_poly.pdbx_strand_id
1 'polypeptide(L)'
;MKQRTGKIFALLLSLTMVTGMLAGCGSGNGKGSTGDSKSSSAASGTSGDNLSADTSEHVDLTMYLIGDRTPDFDEVYAKINEILEEKLNCSLNVEFLSWGEHDTKYSLLFSSQEDFDLIFTASSWCHYEQTVSLGGFAPLSEDFIKTYAPDIWEVVPEMAWEQAKIDGQIYMVPSYANEFGQEVLAVRGDLMEKYGMDDITSWDDLMKFYKACAADGIYASQGGPWYPFFQSQGYSTTGGAPKGGELILYHTQDPKDLEFQYIGEWDAFREYCQEMKDLVDAG
;
A
#
# COMPACT_ATOMS: atom_id res chain seq x y z
N MET A 1 42.22 30.11 16.59
CA MET A 1 42.97 29.53 15.48
C MET A 1 42.80 28.03 15.27
N LYS A 2 41.64 27.43 15.66
CA LYS A 2 41.39 25.96 15.53
C LYS A 2 40.32 25.56 14.51
N GLN A 3 39.69 26.49 13.78
CA GLN A 3 38.61 26.20 12.84
C GLN A 3 39.01 26.27 11.34
N ARG A 4 40.23 26.63 11.00
CA ARG A 4 40.64 26.73 9.60
C ARG A 4 41.32 25.49 9.03
N THR A 5 41.83 24.61 9.86
CA THR A 5 42.54 23.38 9.43
C THR A 5 41.58 22.24 9.03
N GLY A 6 40.38 22.17 9.54
CA GLY A 6 39.40 21.10 9.21
C GLY A 6 38.78 21.24 7.81
N LYS A 7 38.67 22.47 7.29
CA LYS A 7 38.07 22.72 5.94
C LYS A 7 39.04 22.47 4.79
N ILE A 8 40.32 22.53 5.04
CA ILE A 8 41.33 22.25 4.03
C ILE A 8 41.53 20.73 3.83
N PHE A 9 41.35 19.94 4.90
CA PHE A 9 41.41 18.48 4.81
C PHE A 9 40.20 17.86 4.08
N ALA A 10 39.02 18.46 4.22
CA ALA A 10 37.80 18.01 3.51
C ALA A 10 37.88 18.32 2.00
N LEU A 11 38.54 19.40 1.61
CA LEU A 11 38.69 19.79 0.20
C LEU A 11 39.74 18.94 -0.53
N LEU A 12 40.75 18.43 0.18
CA LEU A 12 41.80 17.56 -0.39
C LEU A 12 41.32 16.10 -0.57
N LEU A 13 40.36 15.65 0.25
CA LEU A 13 39.79 14.30 0.11
C LEU A 13 38.79 14.20 -1.05
N SER A 14 38.14 15.31 -1.43
CA SER A 14 37.17 15.33 -2.55
C SER A 14 37.88 15.42 -3.93
N LEU A 15 39.13 15.86 -3.98
CA LEU A 15 39.86 15.99 -5.23
C LEU A 15 40.56 14.70 -5.67
N THR A 16 40.77 13.74 -4.78
CA THR A 16 41.39 12.44 -5.10
C THR A 16 40.41 11.38 -5.65
N MET A 17 39.08 11.58 -5.58
CA MET A 17 38.09 10.69 -6.17
C MET A 17 37.78 10.97 -7.65
N VAL A 18 38.15 12.11 -8.20
CA VAL A 18 37.84 12.50 -9.60
C VAL A 18 38.88 12.04 -10.61
N THR A 19 40.07 11.64 -10.18
CA THR A 19 41.19 11.25 -11.07
C THR A 19 41.27 9.73 -11.34
N GLY A 20 40.37 8.91 -10.80
CA GLY A 20 40.39 7.43 -10.94
C GLY A 20 39.62 6.88 -12.13
N MET A 21 38.84 7.64 -12.91
CA MET A 21 37.89 7.12 -13.91
C MET A 21 38.30 7.33 -15.39
N LEU A 22 39.56 7.64 -15.69
CA LEU A 22 40.00 7.92 -17.08
C LEU A 22 41.15 7.05 -17.56
N ALA A 23 41.28 5.81 -17.13
CA ALA A 23 42.26 4.89 -17.72
C ALA A 23 41.71 3.48 -17.82
N GLY A 24 41.15 3.12 -18.97
CA GLY A 24 40.69 1.75 -19.21
C GLY A 24 39.99 1.51 -20.55
N CYS A 25 40.57 1.99 -21.65
CA CYS A 25 40.27 1.44 -22.98
C CYS A 25 41.56 0.89 -23.56
N GLY A 26 41.67 -0.43 -23.59
CA GLY A 26 42.79 -1.16 -24.22
C GLY A 26 42.33 -2.53 -24.67
N SER A 27 42.18 -2.69 -25.96
CA SER A 27 41.89 -3.89 -26.73
C SER A 27 42.94 -5.00 -26.46
N GLY A 28 42.44 -6.26 -26.28
CA GLY A 28 43.32 -7.44 -26.18
C GLY A 28 42.55 -8.73 -26.31
N ASN A 29 42.67 -9.32 -27.46
CA ASN A 29 42.14 -10.63 -27.88
C ASN A 29 42.88 -11.77 -27.14
N GLY A 30 42.18 -12.76 -26.55
CA GLY A 30 42.80 -13.95 -25.92
C GLY A 30 41.74 -14.96 -25.48
N LYS A 31 41.81 -16.13 -26.11
CA LYS A 31 41.00 -17.35 -25.95
C LYS A 31 41.01 -17.98 -24.55
N GLY A 32 39.81 -18.41 -24.14
CA GLY A 32 39.58 -19.75 -23.56
C GLY A 32 39.69 -19.88 -22.04
N SER A 33 38.58 -20.12 -21.37
CA SER A 33 38.35 -21.32 -20.55
C SER A 33 36.93 -21.24 -19.91
N THR A 34 36.23 -22.32 -20.02
CA THR A 34 34.91 -22.67 -19.48
C THR A 34 34.84 -22.51 -17.97
N GLY A 35 33.79 -21.79 -17.53
CA GLY A 35 33.32 -21.78 -16.15
C GLY A 35 31.80 -21.50 -16.18
N ASP A 36 31.02 -22.54 -15.91
CA ASP A 36 29.57 -22.52 -15.85
C ASP A 36 29.06 -21.49 -14.81
N SER A 37 28.48 -20.44 -15.29
CA SER A 37 27.57 -19.60 -14.51
C SER A 37 26.17 -19.84 -15.07
N LYS A 38 25.33 -20.53 -14.30
CA LYS A 38 23.92 -20.68 -14.60
C LYS A 38 23.28 -19.28 -14.58
N SER A 39 23.09 -18.74 -15.73
CA SER A 39 22.20 -17.60 -16.00
C SER A 39 20.78 -18.16 -16.05
N SER A 40 19.93 -17.70 -15.17
CA SER A 40 18.49 -17.91 -15.24
C SER A 40 17.97 -17.28 -16.55
N SER A 41 17.62 -18.14 -17.50
CA SER A 41 17.03 -17.75 -18.76
C SER A 41 15.58 -17.34 -18.54
N ALA A 42 15.28 -16.09 -18.84
CA ALA A 42 13.92 -15.64 -19.08
C ALA A 42 13.29 -16.51 -20.19
N ALA A 43 12.19 -17.17 -19.87
CA ALA A 43 11.45 -18.00 -20.79
C ALA A 43 10.85 -17.13 -21.91
N SER A 44 11.37 -17.31 -23.10
CA SER A 44 10.80 -16.79 -24.35
C SER A 44 9.66 -17.70 -24.78
N GLY A 45 8.49 -17.13 -25.06
CA GLY A 45 7.25 -17.83 -25.30
C GLY A 45 7.30 -18.89 -26.40
N THR A 46 6.65 -20.01 -26.11
CA THR A 46 6.23 -20.99 -27.09
C THR A 46 4.77 -21.35 -26.84
N SER A 47 3.98 -21.24 -27.90
CA SER A 47 2.54 -21.50 -27.91
C SER A 47 2.20 -22.96 -27.62
N GLY A 48 1.23 -23.19 -26.72
CA GLY A 48 0.28 -24.29 -26.84
C GLY A 48 0.72 -25.66 -26.33
N ASP A 49 1.20 -25.76 -25.10
CA ASP A 49 1.14 -27.00 -24.32
C ASP A 49 0.55 -26.67 -22.94
N ASN A 50 -0.22 -27.61 -22.35
CA ASN A 50 -0.70 -27.49 -20.98
C ASN A 50 0.50 -27.29 -20.05
N LEU A 51 0.84 -26.04 -19.79
CA LEU A 51 1.86 -25.64 -18.84
C LEU A 51 1.30 -25.90 -17.42
N SER A 52 1.45 -27.12 -16.94
CA SER A 52 1.34 -27.36 -15.49
C SER A 52 2.62 -26.84 -14.85
N ALA A 53 2.51 -26.20 -13.69
CA ALA A 53 3.68 -25.86 -12.89
C ALA A 53 4.49 -27.14 -12.62
N ASP A 54 5.80 -27.05 -12.76
CA ASP A 54 6.69 -28.16 -12.37
C ASP A 54 6.76 -28.21 -10.85
N THR A 55 6.08 -29.18 -10.26
CA THR A 55 6.03 -29.42 -8.80
C THR A 55 6.91 -30.60 -8.38
N SER A 56 7.88 -30.98 -9.21
CA SER A 56 8.75 -32.15 -8.93
C SER A 56 9.77 -31.87 -7.83
N GLU A 57 10.17 -30.63 -7.64
CA GLU A 57 11.08 -30.19 -6.59
C GLU A 57 10.31 -29.39 -5.54
N HIS A 58 10.63 -29.59 -4.26
CA HIS A 58 10.07 -28.80 -3.17
C HIS A 58 10.63 -27.39 -3.18
N VAL A 59 9.74 -26.40 -2.93
CA VAL A 59 10.10 -24.97 -2.87
C VAL A 59 9.60 -24.36 -1.57
N ASP A 60 10.51 -23.73 -0.82
CA ASP A 60 10.15 -22.90 0.33
C ASP A 60 9.94 -21.44 -0.14
N LEU A 61 8.74 -20.92 0.04
CA LEU A 61 8.38 -19.56 -0.32
C LEU A 61 8.35 -18.65 0.91
N THR A 62 8.81 -17.42 0.76
CA THR A 62 8.73 -16.38 1.78
C THR A 62 7.79 -15.28 1.35
N MET A 63 6.82 -14.93 2.22
CA MET A 63 5.82 -13.89 1.96
C MET A 63 5.80 -12.86 3.09
N TYR A 64 5.81 -11.58 2.72
CA TYR A 64 5.62 -10.48 3.66
C TYR A 64 4.18 -9.96 3.65
N LEU A 65 3.57 -9.90 4.83
CA LEU A 65 2.27 -9.29 5.08
C LEU A 65 2.40 -8.03 5.95
N ILE A 66 1.44 -7.12 5.82
CA ILE A 66 1.34 -5.95 6.70
C ILE A 66 0.38 -6.26 7.84
N GLY A 67 0.79 -6.00 9.07
CA GLY A 67 -0.04 -6.21 10.25
C GLY A 67 0.70 -6.91 11.38
N ASP A 68 -0.07 -7.44 12.32
CA ASP A 68 0.43 -8.15 13.46
C ASP A 68 0.03 -9.63 13.40
N ARG A 69 0.94 -10.49 13.83
CA ARG A 69 0.68 -11.93 13.90
C ARG A 69 -0.43 -12.22 14.91
N THR A 70 -1.49 -12.87 14.47
CA THR A 70 -2.60 -13.28 15.34
C THR A 70 -2.26 -14.50 16.20
N PRO A 71 -2.92 -14.72 17.35
CA PRO A 71 -2.66 -15.88 18.20
C PRO A 71 -2.82 -17.23 17.48
N ASP A 72 -3.78 -17.34 16.56
CA ASP A 72 -4.11 -18.59 15.87
C ASP A 72 -3.33 -18.75 14.54
N PHE A 73 -2.43 -17.84 14.24
CA PHE A 73 -1.70 -17.80 12.98
C PHE A 73 -0.97 -19.13 12.68
N ASP A 74 -0.25 -19.67 13.65
CA ASP A 74 0.55 -20.89 13.46
C ASP A 74 -0.33 -22.09 13.13
N GLU A 75 -1.47 -22.23 13.77
CA GLU A 75 -2.40 -23.33 13.53
C GLU A 75 -3.03 -23.21 12.11
N VAL A 76 -3.43 -22.01 11.73
CA VAL A 76 -4.02 -21.75 10.40
C VAL A 76 -2.99 -22.00 9.29
N TYR A 77 -1.78 -21.43 9.42
CA TYR A 77 -0.77 -21.59 8.39
C TYR A 77 -0.17 -23.01 8.33
N ALA A 78 -0.16 -23.76 9.44
CA ALA A 78 0.15 -25.18 9.38
C ALA A 78 -0.82 -25.93 8.46
N LYS A 79 -2.12 -25.63 8.53
CA LYS A 79 -3.12 -26.22 7.64
C LYS A 79 -3.00 -25.74 6.18
N ILE A 80 -2.67 -24.49 5.97
CA ILE A 80 -2.37 -23.98 4.63
C ILE A 80 -1.18 -24.72 4.04
N ASN A 81 -0.11 -24.88 4.80
CA ASN A 81 1.09 -25.58 4.34
C ASN A 81 0.85 -27.07 4.06
N GLU A 82 0.02 -27.78 4.83
CA GLU A 82 -0.41 -29.15 4.48
C GLU A 82 -1.04 -29.20 3.07
N ILE A 83 -1.89 -28.22 2.73
CA ILE A 83 -2.55 -28.13 1.43
C ILE A 83 -1.55 -27.75 0.31
N LEU A 84 -0.66 -26.81 0.57
CA LEU A 84 0.37 -26.38 -0.37
C LEU A 84 1.35 -27.50 -0.69
N GLU A 85 1.78 -28.25 0.33
CA GLU A 85 2.63 -29.43 0.17
C GLU A 85 1.96 -30.49 -0.70
N GLU A 86 0.70 -30.83 -0.40
CA GLU A 86 -0.06 -31.82 -1.16
C GLU A 86 -0.27 -31.43 -2.63
N LYS A 87 -0.61 -30.16 -2.87
CA LYS A 87 -1.05 -29.71 -4.20
C LYS A 87 0.09 -29.17 -5.06
N LEU A 88 1.05 -28.50 -4.45
CA LEU A 88 2.07 -27.73 -5.16
C LEU A 88 3.50 -28.11 -4.78
N ASN A 89 3.68 -29.05 -3.83
CA ASN A 89 5.00 -29.41 -3.30
C ASN A 89 5.79 -28.16 -2.87
N CYS A 90 5.16 -27.27 -2.09
CA CYS A 90 5.81 -26.09 -1.54
C CYS A 90 5.36 -25.78 -0.12
N SER A 91 6.17 -24.99 0.58
CA SER A 91 5.84 -24.42 1.88
C SER A 91 5.80 -22.89 1.80
N LEU A 92 5.02 -22.23 2.65
CA LEU A 92 4.93 -20.79 2.75
C LEU A 92 5.33 -20.34 4.15
N ASN A 93 6.43 -19.62 4.24
CA ASN A 93 6.83 -18.87 5.43
C ASN A 93 6.32 -17.46 5.35
N VAL A 94 5.60 -16.99 6.38
CA VAL A 94 5.01 -15.63 6.41
C VAL A 94 5.67 -14.79 7.48
N GLU A 95 6.22 -13.67 7.04
CA GLU A 95 6.79 -12.63 7.88
C GLU A 95 5.85 -11.42 7.95
N PHE A 96 5.85 -10.73 9.09
CA PHE A 96 4.98 -9.57 9.28
C PHE A 96 5.79 -8.27 9.39
N LEU A 97 5.32 -7.25 8.66
CA LEU A 97 5.71 -5.87 8.87
C LEU A 97 4.61 -5.20 9.69
N SER A 98 4.93 -4.80 10.92
CA SER A 98 3.94 -4.13 11.78
C SER A 98 3.47 -2.80 11.18
N TRP A 99 2.25 -2.39 11.51
CA TRP A 99 1.68 -1.12 11.04
C TRP A 99 2.55 0.11 11.34
N GLY A 100 3.32 0.08 12.44
CA GLY A 100 4.21 1.18 12.81
C GLY A 100 5.52 1.24 12.04
N GLU A 101 5.94 0.13 11.41
CA GLU A 101 7.26 0.00 10.80
C GLU A 101 7.22 -0.28 9.30
N HIS A 102 6.04 -0.69 8.77
CA HIS A 102 5.94 -1.21 7.40
C HIS A 102 6.48 -0.22 6.36
N ASP A 103 6.17 1.05 6.48
CA ASP A 103 6.57 2.09 5.52
C ASP A 103 8.11 2.18 5.35
N THR A 104 8.84 2.14 6.47
CA THR A 104 10.30 2.17 6.46
C THR A 104 10.90 0.83 6.06
N LYS A 105 10.40 -0.28 6.63
CA LYS A 105 10.94 -1.63 6.39
C LYS A 105 10.64 -2.11 4.97
N TYR A 106 9.50 -1.75 4.41
CA TYR A 106 9.11 -2.10 3.05
C TYR A 106 10.16 -1.62 2.03
N SER A 107 10.51 -0.36 2.07
CA SER A 107 11.53 0.20 1.18
C SER A 107 12.91 -0.42 1.42
N LEU A 108 13.20 -0.82 2.66
CA LEU A 108 14.47 -1.46 3.02
C LEU A 108 14.59 -2.87 2.43
N LEU A 109 13.50 -3.68 2.45
CA LEU A 109 13.49 -5.02 1.86
C LEU A 109 13.94 -5.01 0.40
N PHE A 110 13.39 -4.12 -0.41
CA PHE A 110 13.77 -3.99 -1.82
C PHE A 110 15.20 -3.46 -2.03
N SER A 111 15.69 -2.61 -1.13
CA SER A 111 17.04 -2.03 -1.25
C SER A 111 18.13 -2.94 -0.70
N SER A 112 17.84 -3.79 0.26
CA SER A 112 18.80 -4.73 0.88
C SER A 112 19.02 -6.00 0.07
N GLN A 113 18.25 -6.22 -1.00
CA GLN A 113 18.25 -7.46 -1.76
C GLN A 113 17.96 -8.69 -0.88
N GLU A 114 17.09 -8.52 0.11
CA GLU A 114 16.59 -9.62 0.92
C GLU A 114 15.81 -10.59 0.03
N ASP A 115 16.00 -11.87 0.24
CA ASP A 115 15.40 -12.91 -0.57
C ASP A 115 13.98 -13.18 -0.07
N PHE A 116 12.98 -12.84 -0.88
CA PHE A 116 11.57 -13.14 -0.64
C PHE A 116 10.84 -13.28 -1.98
N ASP A 117 9.72 -14.00 -1.96
CA ASP A 117 8.98 -14.35 -3.18
C ASP A 117 7.72 -13.50 -3.36
N LEU A 118 7.03 -13.21 -2.27
CA LEU A 118 5.75 -12.53 -2.26
C LEU A 118 5.73 -11.42 -1.21
N ILE A 119 5.05 -10.32 -1.53
CA ILE A 119 4.83 -9.24 -0.56
C ILE A 119 3.49 -8.58 -0.81
N PHE A 120 2.79 -8.23 0.27
CA PHE A 120 1.58 -7.41 0.16
C PHE A 120 1.92 -6.02 -0.34
N THR A 121 1.11 -5.50 -1.27
CA THR A 121 1.24 -4.13 -1.78
C THR A 121 -0.14 -3.49 -1.96
N ALA A 122 -0.18 -2.17 -2.05
CA ALA A 122 -1.40 -1.42 -2.31
C ALA A 122 -1.08 -0.11 -3.03
N SER A 123 -1.96 0.31 -3.94
CA SER A 123 -1.77 1.50 -4.76
C SER A 123 -1.72 2.81 -3.96
N SER A 124 -2.54 2.93 -2.91
CA SER A 124 -2.71 4.19 -2.19
C SER A 124 -1.77 4.39 -0.99
N TRP A 125 -1.28 3.33 -0.35
CA TRP A 125 -0.55 3.43 0.92
C TRP A 125 0.63 2.47 1.10
N CYS A 126 0.82 1.52 0.17
CA CYS A 126 1.88 0.51 0.27
C CYS A 126 2.73 0.42 -0.99
N HIS A 127 3.16 1.58 -1.51
CA HIS A 127 4.23 1.81 -2.48
C HIS A 127 4.15 1.05 -3.81
N TYR A 128 2.98 0.60 -4.27
CA TYR A 128 2.86 -0.21 -5.48
C TYR A 128 3.52 0.44 -6.71
N GLU A 129 3.07 1.63 -7.10
CA GLU A 129 3.60 2.35 -8.28
C GLU A 129 5.10 2.65 -8.16
N GLN A 130 5.53 3.07 -6.95
CA GLN A 130 6.93 3.37 -6.69
C GLN A 130 7.80 2.13 -6.85
N THR A 131 7.36 0.99 -6.29
CA THR A 131 8.11 -0.27 -6.34
C THR A 131 8.19 -0.80 -7.77
N VAL A 132 7.10 -0.71 -8.55
CA VAL A 132 7.12 -1.04 -9.99
C VAL A 132 8.13 -0.18 -10.72
N SER A 133 8.12 1.14 -10.50
CA SER A 133 9.04 2.08 -11.18
C SER A 133 10.51 1.83 -10.87
N LEU A 134 10.80 1.22 -9.72
CA LEU A 134 12.14 0.81 -9.31
C LEU A 134 12.51 -0.62 -9.74
N GLY A 135 11.58 -1.33 -10.43
CA GLY A 135 11.80 -2.71 -10.88
C GLY A 135 11.72 -3.76 -9.77
N GLY A 136 11.05 -3.43 -8.64
CA GLY A 136 10.93 -4.33 -7.50
C GLY A 136 9.91 -5.46 -7.68
N PHE A 137 8.98 -5.35 -8.64
CA PHE A 137 8.01 -6.40 -8.94
C PHE A 137 8.24 -7.01 -10.32
N ALA A 138 8.03 -8.31 -10.41
CA ALA A 138 8.02 -9.04 -11.67
C ALA A 138 6.73 -8.76 -12.45
N PRO A 139 6.79 -8.54 -13.77
CA PRO A 139 5.59 -8.40 -14.59
C PRO A 139 4.84 -9.73 -14.70
N LEU A 140 3.51 -9.67 -14.57
CA LEU A 140 2.61 -10.81 -14.72
C LEU A 140 1.85 -10.64 -16.03
N SER A 141 2.06 -11.53 -17.00
CA SER A 141 1.24 -11.50 -18.21
C SER A 141 -0.16 -12.08 -17.93
N GLU A 142 -1.16 -11.60 -18.67
CA GLU A 142 -2.50 -12.18 -18.58
C GLU A 142 -2.50 -13.68 -18.89
N ASP A 143 -1.72 -14.11 -19.88
CA ASP A 143 -1.60 -15.52 -20.23
C ASP A 143 -1.01 -16.35 -19.09
N PHE A 144 -0.02 -15.80 -18.37
CA PHE A 144 0.53 -16.44 -17.20
C PHE A 144 -0.54 -16.62 -16.11
N ILE A 145 -1.28 -15.55 -15.78
CA ILE A 145 -2.33 -15.61 -14.75
C ILE A 145 -3.43 -16.58 -15.17
N LYS A 146 -3.91 -16.51 -16.39
CA LYS A 146 -4.95 -17.41 -16.93
C LYS A 146 -4.51 -18.87 -16.93
N THR A 147 -3.23 -19.13 -17.09
CA THR A 147 -2.68 -20.50 -17.14
C THR A 147 -2.53 -21.08 -15.74
N TYR A 148 -1.95 -20.34 -14.80
CA TYR A 148 -1.59 -20.83 -13.48
C TYR A 148 -2.59 -20.52 -12.38
N ALA A 149 -3.44 -19.51 -12.56
CA ALA A 149 -4.47 -19.09 -11.63
C ALA A 149 -5.80 -18.76 -12.32
N PRO A 150 -6.37 -19.70 -13.13
CA PRO A 150 -7.59 -19.44 -13.91
C PRO A 150 -8.77 -19.04 -13.04
N ASP A 151 -8.94 -19.64 -11.88
CA ASP A 151 -10.05 -19.32 -10.95
C ASP A 151 -9.96 -17.88 -10.43
N ILE A 152 -8.76 -17.40 -10.16
CA ILE A 152 -8.55 -15.99 -9.74
C ILE A 152 -8.87 -15.05 -10.91
N TRP A 153 -8.42 -15.40 -12.12
CA TRP A 153 -8.72 -14.59 -13.29
C TRP A 153 -10.22 -14.47 -13.56
N GLU A 154 -10.98 -15.53 -13.35
CA GLU A 154 -12.43 -15.55 -13.54
C GLU A 154 -13.19 -14.77 -12.44
N VAL A 155 -12.76 -14.88 -11.20
CA VAL A 155 -13.44 -14.28 -10.04
C VAL A 155 -13.16 -12.78 -9.91
N VAL A 156 -11.94 -12.33 -10.20
CA VAL A 156 -11.56 -10.92 -10.09
C VAL A 156 -12.15 -10.12 -11.26
N PRO A 157 -12.93 -9.05 -11.01
CA PRO A 157 -13.54 -8.25 -12.06
C PRO A 157 -12.49 -7.61 -12.98
N GLU A 158 -12.83 -7.50 -14.28
CA GLU A 158 -11.98 -6.86 -15.29
C GLU A 158 -11.48 -5.46 -14.85
N MET A 159 -12.34 -4.67 -14.23
CA MET A 159 -11.98 -3.35 -13.72
C MET A 159 -10.84 -3.40 -12.69
N ALA A 160 -10.79 -4.44 -11.83
CA ALA A 160 -9.72 -4.58 -10.85
C ALA A 160 -8.39 -4.94 -11.53
N TRP A 161 -8.42 -5.77 -12.57
CA TRP A 161 -7.24 -6.05 -13.38
C TRP A 161 -6.74 -4.81 -14.13
N GLU A 162 -7.65 -3.99 -14.68
CA GLU A 162 -7.27 -2.73 -15.32
C GLU A 162 -6.63 -1.74 -14.35
N GLN A 163 -7.14 -1.65 -13.12
CA GLN A 163 -6.55 -0.82 -12.07
C GLN A 163 -5.21 -1.33 -11.53
N ALA A 164 -4.94 -2.63 -11.69
CA ALA A 164 -3.65 -3.21 -11.33
C ALA A 164 -2.56 -2.95 -12.37
N LYS A 165 -2.90 -2.42 -13.56
CA LYS A 165 -1.93 -2.14 -14.62
C LYS A 165 -1.17 -0.84 -14.37
N ILE A 166 0.14 -0.88 -14.55
CA ILE A 166 1.01 0.28 -14.66
C ILE A 166 1.64 0.20 -16.05
N ASP A 167 1.48 1.25 -16.84
CA ASP A 167 1.93 1.31 -18.25
C ASP A 167 1.44 0.11 -19.09
N GLY A 168 0.21 -0.37 -18.81
CA GLY A 168 -0.42 -1.48 -19.51
C GLY A 168 0.03 -2.88 -19.06
N GLN A 169 0.89 -3.00 -18.04
CA GLN A 169 1.41 -4.25 -17.53
C GLN A 169 0.92 -4.51 -16.09
N ILE A 170 0.50 -5.73 -15.78
CA ILE A 170 0.11 -6.17 -14.44
C ILE A 170 1.36 -6.55 -13.64
N TYR A 171 1.43 -6.11 -12.37
CA TYR A 171 2.51 -6.45 -11.42
C TYR A 171 1.98 -6.95 -10.08
N MET A 172 0.67 -6.94 -9.86
CA MET A 172 0.05 -7.50 -8.65
C MET A 172 -1.21 -8.26 -9.02
N VAL A 173 -1.55 -9.24 -8.19
CA VAL A 173 -2.86 -9.89 -8.21
C VAL A 173 -3.78 -9.07 -7.31
N PRO A 174 -4.87 -8.47 -7.83
CA PRO A 174 -5.79 -7.70 -7.01
C PRO A 174 -6.46 -8.59 -5.96
N SER A 175 -6.56 -8.07 -4.73
CA SER A 175 -7.41 -8.67 -3.72
C SER A 175 -8.88 -8.38 -4.07
N TYR A 176 -9.68 -9.42 -4.15
CA TYR A 176 -11.12 -9.30 -4.38
C TYR A 176 -11.88 -9.90 -3.20
N ALA A 177 -12.55 -9.03 -2.48
CA ALA A 177 -13.49 -9.42 -1.44
C ALA A 177 -14.81 -8.70 -1.70
N ASN A 178 -15.92 -9.44 -1.62
CA ASN A 178 -17.26 -8.85 -1.61
C ASN A 178 -17.51 -8.21 -0.23
N GLU A 179 -16.77 -7.19 0.08
CA GLU A 179 -16.95 -6.41 1.30
C GLU A 179 -17.84 -5.21 0.99
N PHE A 180 -19.03 -5.21 1.58
CA PHE A 180 -19.83 -4.00 1.65
C PHE A 180 -19.36 -3.22 2.88
N GLY A 181 -18.37 -2.36 2.67
CA GLY A 181 -17.98 -1.40 3.68
C GLY A 181 -19.07 -0.31 3.79
N GLN A 182 -19.74 -0.24 4.93
CA GLN A 182 -20.55 0.91 5.27
C GLN A 182 -19.83 1.73 6.31
N GLU A 183 -19.59 2.99 6.02
CA GLU A 183 -19.09 3.92 7.02
C GLU A 183 -20.18 4.17 8.05
N VAL A 184 -19.85 3.95 9.32
CA VAL A 184 -20.75 4.14 10.43
C VAL A 184 -20.11 5.02 11.50
N LEU A 185 -20.92 5.82 12.15
CA LEU A 185 -20.53 6.55 13.33
C LEU A 185 -20.94 5.75 14.57
N ALA A 186 -19.96 5.17 15.27
CA ALA A 186 -20.23 4.53 16.55
C ALA A 186 -20.16 5.55 17.66
N VAL A 187 -21.28 5.75 18.38
CA VAL A 187 -21.41 6.73 19.46
C VAL A 187 -21.60 6.03 20.80
N ARG A 188 -20.99 6.55 21.84
CA ARG A 188 -21.16 6.06 23.21
C ARG A 188 -22.57 6.37 23.72
N GLY A 189 -23.40 5.32 23.85
CA GLY A 189 -24.78 5.43 24.28
C GLY A 189 -24.94 5.98 25.71
N ASP A 190 -24.00 5.68 26.60
CA ASP A 190 -23.98 6.22 27.97
C ASP A 190 -23.79 7.75 28.00
N LEU A 191 -23.04 8.29 27.05
CA LEU A 191 -22.87 9.74 26.92
C LEU A 191 -24.10 10.38 26.25
N MET A 192 -24.70 9.71 25.27
CA MET A 192 -25.97 10.17 24.69
C MET A 192 -27.07 10.30 25.75
N GLU A 193 -27.23 9.28 26.58
CA GLU A 193 -28.18 9.31 27.71
C GLU A 193 -27.84 10.44 28.68
N LYS A 194 -26.57 10.59 29.05
CA LYS A 194 -26.10 11.66 29.93
C LYS A 194 -26.43 13.06 29.42
N TYR A 195 -26.34 13.27 28.09
CA TYR A 195 -26.62 14.57 27.45
C TYR A 195 -28.07 14.73 26.98
N GLY A 196 -28.92 13.74 27.23
CA GLY A 196 -30.33 13.77 26.87
C GLY A 196 -30.54 13.75 25.35
N MET A 197 -29.71 13.03 24.64
CA MET A 197 -29.81 12.86 23.19
C MET A 197 -30.31 11.45 22.86
N ASP A 198 -31.40 11.37 22.12
CA ASP A 198 -32.00 10.08 21.73
C ASP A 198 -31.34 9.53 20.46
N ASP A 199 -30.94 10.42 19.53
CA ASP A 199 -30.34 10.04 18.25
C ASP A 199 -29.43 11.16 17.73
N ILE A 200 -28.54 10.82 16.77
CA ILE A 200 -27.70 11.73 16.02
C ILE A 200 -28.02 11.52 14.53
N THR A 201 -28.84 12.40 13.97
CA THR A 201 -29.34 12.29 12.60
C THR A 201 -28.83 13.37 11.66
N SER A 202 -28.13 14.35 12.21
CA SER A 202 -27.59 15.48 11.45
C SER A 202 -26.19 15.86 11.92
N TRP A 203 -25.49 16.64 11.09
CA TRP A 203 -24.22 17.26 11.46
C TRP A 203 -24.35 18.12 12.73
N ASP A 204 -25.43 18.90 12.83
CA ASP A 204 -25.70 19.73 13.99
C ASP A 204 -25.85 18.92 15.28
N ASP A 205 -26.49 17.75 15.22
CA ASP A 205 -26.63 16.87 16.40
C ASP A 205 -25.27 16.31 16.81
N LEU A 206 -24.44 15.93 15.83
CA LEU A 206 -23.08 15.46 16.10
C LEU A 206 -22.25 16.57 16.76
N MET A 207 -22.34 17.80 16.28
CA MET A 207 -21.63 18.94 16.88
C MET A 207 -22.13 19.27 18.28
N LYS A 208 -23.43 19.14 18.56
CA LYS A 208 -23.97 19.27 19.95
C LYS A 208 -23.37 18.20 20.85
N PHE A 209 -23.32 16.96 20.40
CA PHE A 209 -22.72 15.86 21.14
C PHE A 209 -21.25 16.14 21.46
N TYR A 210 -20.45 16.51 20.46
CA TYR A 210 -19.04 16.83 20.66
C TYR A 210 -18.79 17.99 21.61
N LYS A 211 -19.60 19.07 21.50
CA LYS A 211 -19.53 20.22 22.42
C LYS A 211 -19.86 19.83 23.86
N ALA A 212 -20.83 18.92 24.04
CA ALA A 212 -21.16 18.41 25.36
C ALA A 212 -20.02 17.54 25.96
N CYS A 213 -19.39 16.71 25.13
CA CYS A 213 -18.21 15.95 25.53
C CYS A 213 -17.04 16.87 25.91
N ALA A 214 -16.74 17.88 25.11
CA ALA A 214 -15.67 18.85 25.36
C ALA A 214 -15.91 19.62 26.67
N ALA A 215 -17.15 20.05 26.93
CA ALA A 215 -17.50 20.75 28.18
C ALA A 215 -17.26 19.90 29.44
N ASP A 216 -17.31 18.55 29.28
CA ASP A 216 -17.02 17.61 30.38
C ASP A 216 -15.56 17.14 30.40
N GLY A 217 -14.70 17.67 29.53
CA GLY A 217 -13.32 17.24 29.37
C GLY A 217 -13.18 15.82 28.83
N ILE A 218 -14.18 15.33 28.08
CA ILE A 218 -14.18 14.01 27.44
C ILE A 218 -13.71 14.18 26.02
N TYR A 219 -12.69 13.41 25.63
CA TYR A 219 -12.20 13.38 24.26
C TYR A 219 -13.28 12.81 23.33
N ALA A 220 -13.78 13.62 22.41
CA ALA A 220 -14.99 13.31 21.68
C ALA A 220 -14.75 12.35 20.47
N SER A 221 -13.57 12.42 19.84
CA SER A 221 -13.26 11.64 18.64
C SER A 221 -11.76 11.43 18.49
N GLN A 222 -11.34 10.27 18.02
CA GLN A 222 -9.93 9.96 17.73
C GLN A 222 -9.46 10.51 16.36
N GLY A 223 -10.17 11.41 15.77
CA GLY A 223 -9.87 12.08 14.50
C GLY A 223 -10.98 13.04 14.17
N GLY A 224 -10.75 13.95 13.25
CA GLY A 224 -11.80 14.86 12.82
C GLY A 224 -12.95 14.08 12.15
N PRO A 225 -14.21 14.50 12.34
CA PRO A 225 -15.38 13.88 11.73
C PRO A 225 -15.53 14.26 10.24
N TRP A 226 -14.49 14.00 9.44
CA TRP A 226 -14.41 14.39 8.03
C TRP A 226 -15.54 13.80 7.19
N TYR A 227 -15.67 12.48 7.26
CA TYR A 227 -16.63 11.75 6.43
C TYR A 227 -18.07 12.12 6.74
N PRO A 228 -18.52 12.15 8.01
CA PRO A 228 -19.86 12.65 8.32
C PRO A 228 -20.12 14.05 7.82
N PHE A 229 -19.11 14.94 7.87
CA PHE A 229 -19.26 16.29 7.34
C PHE A 229 -19.44 16.29 5.82
N PHE A 230 -18.58 15.63 5.08
CA PHE A 230 -18.70 15.56 3.62
C PHE A 230 -20.01 14.91 3.19
N GLN A 231 -20.39 13.81 3.82
CA GLN A 231 -21.64 13.10 3.54
C GLN A 231 -22.87 14.00 3.85
N SER A 232 -22.84 14.77 4.93
CA SER A 232 -23.92 15.70 5.25
C SER A 232 -24.13 16.76 4.18
N GLN A 233 -23.09 17.09 3.43
CA GLN A 233 -23.10 18.05 2.33
C GLN A 233 -23.34 17.37 0.95
N GLY A 234 -23.54 16.05 0.90
CA GLY A 234 -23.74 15.29 -0.33
C GLY A 234 -22.46 14.93 -1.10
N TYR A 235 -21.31 14.98 -0.43
CA TYR A 235 -20.02 14.66 -1.03
C TYR A 235 -19.41 13.39 -0.43
N SER A 236 -18.57 12.74 -1.22
CA SER A 236 -17.61 11.74 -0.79
C SER A 236 -16.20 12.13 -1.22
N THR A 237 -15.21 11.48 -0.66
CA THR A 237 -13.81 11.67 -1.04
C THR A 237 -13.31 10.49 -1.86
N THR A 238 -12.40 10.75 -2.80
CA THR A 238 -11.63 9.67 -3.41
C THR A 238 -10.66 9.12 -2.37
N GLY A 239 -10.67 7.81 -2.14
CA GLY A 239 -9.71 7.15 -1.25
C GLY A 239 -8.31 7.21 -1.84
N GLY A 240 -7.46 8.06 -1.29
CA GLY A 240 -6.09 8.24 -1.74
C GLY A 240 -5.95 9.31 -2.82
N ALA A 241 -5.40 10.44 -2.41
CA ALA A 241 -5.04 11.50 -3.35
C ALA A 241 -3.83 11.08 -4.18
N PRO A 242 -3.87 11.20 -5.50
CA PRO A 242 -2.68 11.06 -6.30
C PRO A 242 -1.69 12.15 -5.91
N LYS A 243 -0.50 11.75 -5.46
CA LYS A 243 0.69 12.60 -5.29
C LYS A 243 0.46 13.93 -4.55
N GLY A 244 0.34 13.88 -3.24
CA GLY A 244 0.45 15.09 -2.44
C GLY A 244 -0.53 15.27 -1.28
N GLY A 245 -1.40 14.31 -1.00
CA GLY A 245 -2.32 14.38 0.15
C GLY A 245 -3.50 15.34 -0.04
N GLU A 246 -3.78 15.76 -1.27
CA GLU A 246 -4.92 16.60 -1.61
C GLU A 246 -6.20 15.77 -1.66
N LEU A 247 -7.18 16.11 -0.85
CA LEU A 247 -8.48 15.48 -0.89
C LEU A 247 -9.30 16.05 -2.07
N ILE A 248 -9.79 15.14 -2.90
CA ILE A 248 -10.69 15.45 -3.99
C ILE A 248 -12.08 14.98 -3.60
N LEU A 249 -13.03 15.88 -3.67
CA LEU A 249 -14.45 15.64 -3.40
C LEU A 249 -15.18 15.31 -4.69
N TYR A 250 -16.21 14.50 -4.60
CA TYR A 250 -17.15 14.25 -5.68
C TYR A 250 -18.57 14.10 -5.15
N HIS A 251 -19.56 14.46 -5.96
CA HIS A 251 -20.97 14.28 -5.60
C HIS A 251 -21.36 12.80 -5.59
N THR A 252 -22.03 12.37 -4.51
CA THR A 252 -22.47 10.97 -4.36
C THR A 252 -23.82 10.69 -5.03
N GLN A 253 -24.58 11.74 -5.39
CA GLN A 253 -25.97 11.60 -5.82
C GLN A 253 -26.14 11.21 -7.29
N ASP A 254 -25.17 11.45 -8.12
CA ASP A 254 -25.16 10.99 -9.52
C ASP A 254 -23.79 10.42 -9.90
N PRO A 255 -23.65 9.08 -9.91
CA PRO A 255 -22.39 8.45 -10.30
C PRO A 255 -22.03 8.65 -11.79
N LYS A 256 -22.90 9.28 -12.58
CA LYS A 256 -22.64 9.65 -13.98
C LYS A 256 -22.17 11.08 -14.14
N ASP A 257 -22.41 11.91 -13.15
CA ASP A 257 -22.01 13.31 -13.12
C ASP A 257 -21.01 13.51 -11.97
N LEU A 258 -19.83 12.94 -12.15
CA LEU A 258 -18.73 13.05 -11.19
C LEU A 258 -18.03 14.39 -11.42
N GLU A 259 -18.54 15.45 -10.82
CA GLU A 259 -17.78 16.68 -10.66
C GLU A 259 -16.76 16.49 -9.54
N PHE A 260 -15.48 16.59 -9.89
CA PHE A 260 -14.40 16.56 -8.92
C PHE A 260 -14.08 17.99 -8.47
N GLN A 261 -14.03 18.18 -7.17
CA GLN A 261 -13.69 19.45 -6.57
C GLN A 261 -12.51 19.32 -5.60
N TYR A 262 -11.57 20.26 -5.71
CA TYR A 262 -10.48 20.34 -4.74
C TYR A 262 -11.01 20.90 -3.41
N ILE A 263 -10.68 20.21 -2.31
CA ILE A 263 -11.18 20.56 -0.97
C ILE A 263 -10.80 22.00 -0.55
N GLY A 264 -9.63 22.48 -0.95
CA GLY A 264 -9.15 23.82 -0.61
C GLY A 264 -9.93 24.96 -1.26
N GLU A 265 -10.71 24.67 -2.31
CA GLU A 265 -11.58 25.63 -3.02
C GLU A 265 -13.05 25.52 -2.57
N TRP A 266 -13.36 24.61 -1.67
CA TRP A 266 -14.71 24.39 -1.19
C TRP A 266 -15.01 25.24 0.04
N ASP A 267 -15.95 26.17 -0.08
CA ASP A 267 -16.28 27.11 0.99
C ASP A 267 -16.74 26.42 2.29
N ALA A 268 -17.51 25.34 2.19
CA ALA A 268 -17.96 24.58 3.34
C ALA A 268 -16.78 23.95 4.14
N PHE A 269 -15.64 23.72 3.52
CA PHE A 269 -14.45 23.26 4.23
C PHE A 269 -13.91 24.31 5.21
N ARG A 270 -14.04 25.57 4.89
CA ARG A 270 -13.67 26.67 5.81
C ARG A 270 -14.57 26.68 7.04
N GLU A 271 -15.88 26.45 6.84
CA GLU A 271 -16.85 26.33 7.94
C GLU A 271 -16.50 25.14 8.83
N TYR A 272 -16.24 23.98 8.24
CA TYR A 272 -15.76 22.80 8.95
C TYR A 272 -14.50 23.10 9.79
N CYS A 273 -13.50 23.72 9.21
CA CYS A 273 -12.26 24.08 9.92
C CYS A 273 -12.53 25.03 11.10
N GLN A 274 -13.47 25.96 10.95
CA GLN A 274 -13.85 26.87 12.03
C GLN A 274 -14.56 26.11 13.16
N GLU A 275 -15.49 25.21 12.85
CA GLU A 275 -16.16 24.38 13.86
C GLU A 275 -15.18 23.47 14.61
N MET A 276 -14.23 22.86 13.89
CA MET A 276 -13.18 22.04 14.52
C MET A 276 -12.31 22.88 15.45
N LYS A 277 -11.96 24.10 15.04
CA LYS A 277 -11.21 25.03 15.89
C LYS A 277 -12.02 25.38 17.15
N ASP A 278 -13.30 25.66 17.01
CA ASP A 278 -14.19 26.01 18.13
C ASP A 278 -14.32 24.84 19.12
N LEU A 279 -14.34 23.58 18.64
CA LEU A 279 -14.32 22.38 19.48
C LEU A 279 -12.99 22.24 20.26
N VAL A 280 -11.87 22.46 19.59
CA VAL A 280 -10.55 22.43 20.24
C VAL A 280 -10.41 23.52 21.28
N ASP A 281 -10.92 24.71 20.99
CA ASP A 281 -10.90 25.86 21.94
C ASP A 281 -11.82 25.63 23.16
N ALA A 282 -12.83 24.77 23.00
CA ALA A 282 -13.76 24.40 24.07
C ALA A 282 -13.23 23.29 25.00
N GLY A 283 -12.15 22.60 24.65
CA GLY A 283 -11.51 21.48 25.38
C GLY A 283 -11.62 20.17 24.68
#